data_33859d2cd070d8d286e4b471773f3993
#
_entry.id   33859d2cd070d8d286e4b471773f3993
#
_cell.length_a   1.000
_cell.length_b   1.000
_cell.length_c   1.000
_cell.angle_alpha   90.00
_cell.angle_beta   90.00
_cell.angle_gamma   90.00
#
_symmetry.space_group_name_H-M   'P 1'
#
loop_
_entity.id
_entity.type
_entity.pdbx_description
1 polymer ?
#
loop_
_entity_poly.entity_id
_entity_poly.type
_entity_poly.pdbx_seq_one_letter_code
_entity_poly.pdbx_strand_id
1 'polypeptide(L)'
;MGLHERRQREKESIRANILQEAFNLAKTEGWASLSIRKIADAIEYSAPVVYDYFENKEAILYEISLNGFHQLHIELLKAQKKHDNPEDQLTAIVDAYWKFAFKNKEYYQLMFGLGMQCSGKGMMKEEFSSFQDMLYECTLEI
;
A
#
# COMPACT_ATOMS: atom_id res chain seq x y z
N MET A 1 -18.53 -6.91 26.43
CA MET A 1 -18.26 -6.08 25.25
C MET A 1 -19.36 -5.05 25.07
N GLY A 2 -18.97 -3.77 25.10
CA GLY A 2 -19.93 -2.68 24.98
C GLY A 2 -20.38 -2.46 23.52
N LEU A 3 -21.57 -1.86 23.37
CA LEU A 3 -22.13 -1.45 22.06
C LEU A 3 -21.17 -0.56 21.26
N HIS A 4 -20.34 0.20 21.96
CA HIS A 4 -19.35 1.08 21.32
C HIS A 4 -18.23 0.29 20.63
N GLU A 5 -17.69 -0.74 21.27
CA GLU A 5 -16.66 -1.61 20.70
C GLU A 5 -17.16 -2.40 19.49
N ARG A 6 -18.43 -2.84 19.53
CA ARG A 6 -19.05 -3.52 18.39
C ARG A 6 -19.19 -2.60 17.19
N ARG A 7 -19.66 -1.36 17.38
CA ARG A 7 -19.76 -0.36 16.31
C ARG A 7 -18.41 0.00 15.73
N GLN A 8 -17.38 0.10 16.56
CA GLN A 8 -16.03 0.40 16.12
C GLN A 8 -15.47 -0.73 15.22
N ARG A 9 -15.63 -1.98 15.63
CA ARG A 9 -15.22 -3.14 14.81
C ARG A 9 -15.96 -3.21 13.47
N GLU A 10 -17.25 -2.90 13.48
CA GLU A 10 -18.05 -2.87 12.25
C GLU A 10 -17.55 -1.79 11.29
N LYS A 11 -17.23 -0.59 11.78
CA LYS A 11 -16.65 0.49 11.00
C LYS A 11 -15.28 0.09 10.40
N GLU A 12 -14.41 -0.48 11.21
CA GLU A 12 -13.10 -0.97 10.77
C GLU A 12 -13.23 -2.06 9.71
N SER A 13 -14.19 -2.96 9.85
CA SER A 13 -14.48 -4.02 8.89
C SER A 13 -14.95 -3.46 7.54
N ILE A 14 -15.87 -2.49 7.54
CA ILE A 14 -16.34 -1.85 6.31
C ILE A 14 -15.20 -1.10 5.63
N ARG A 15 -14.41 -0.36 6.40
CA ARG A 15 -13.26 0.37 5.88
C ARG A 15 -12.23 -0.56 5.22
N ALA A 16 -11.90 -1.66 5.86
CA ALA A 16 -11.00 -2.67 5.32
C ALA A 16 -11.57 -3.32 4.03
N ASN A 17 -12.87 -3.56 4.01
CA ASN A 17 -13.55 -4.12 2.84
C ASN A 17 -13.52 -3.17 1.64
N ILE A 18 -13.70 -1.86 1.85
CA ILE A 18 -13.55 -0.84 0.81
C ILE A 18 -12.17 -0.92 0.16
N LEU A 19 -11.11 -0.95 0.96
CA LEU A 19 -9.73 -1.04 0.47
C LEU A 19 -9.47 -2.35 -0.27
N GLN A 20 -9.96 -3.46 0.25
CA GLN A 20 -9.78 -4.78 -0.36
C GLN A 20 -10.49 -4.88 -1.71
N GLU A 21 -11.73 -4.42 -1.81
CA GLU A 21 -12.48 -4.47 -3.06
C GLU A 21 -11.95 -3.47 -4.09
N ALA A 22 -11.48 -2.30 -3.67
CA ALA A 22 -10.77 -1.38 -4.54
C ALA A 22 -9.53 -2.03 -5.16
N PHE A 23 -8.76 -2.77 -4.37
CA PHE A 23 -7.59 -3.50 -4.85
C PHE A 23 -7.96 -4.65 -5.80
N ASN A 24 -9.00 -5.43 -5.47
CA ASN A 24 -9.49 -6.51 -6.32
C ASN A 24 -9.98 -5.99 -7.69
N LEU A 25 -10.71 -4.89 -7.70
CA LEU A 25 -11.17 -4.24 -8.94
C LEU A 25 -9.98 -3.75 -9.77
N ALA A 26 -8.97 -3.17 -9.13
CA ALA A 26 -7.77 -2.72 -9.84
C ALA A 26 -6.98 -3.88 -10.46
N LYS A 27 -6.95 -5.05 -9.84
CA LYS A 27 -6.33 -6.26 -10.41
C LYS A 27 -6.98 -6.71 -11.70
N THR A 28 -8.29 -6.58 -11.80
CA THR A 28 -9.06 -7.05 -12.96
C THR A 28 -9.21 -5.99 -14.04
N GLU A 29 -9.38 -4.72 -13.66
CA GLU A 29 -9.74 -3.63 -14.56
C GLU A 29 -8.69 -2.51 -14.66
N GLY A 30 -7.67 -2.53 -13.80
CA GLY A 30 -6.65 -1.49 -13.67
C GLY A 30 -7.07 -0.31 -12.79
N TRP A 31 -6.08 0.41 -12.28
CA TRP A 31 -6.30 1.57 -11.38
C TRP A 31 -7.08 2.71 -12.05
N ALA A 32 -6.87 2.93 -13.34
CA ALA A 32 -7.52 4.02 -14.08
C ALA A 32 -9.04 3.87 -14.17
N SER A 33 -9.56 2.65 -14.18
CA SER A 33 -11.01 2.37 -14.29
C SER A 33 -11.73 2.36 -12.94
N LEU A 34 -11.01 2.44 -11.82
CA LEU A 34 -11.56 2.43 -10.48
C LEU A 34 -12.42 3.66 -10.22
N SER A 35 -13.59 3.47 -9.61
CA SER A 35 -14.48 4.54 -9.16
C SER A 35 -15.15 4.20 -7.83
N ILE A 36 -15.55 5.23 -7.08
CA ILE A 36 -16.30 5.07 -5.82
C ILE A 36 -17.56 4.23 -6.03
N ARG A 37 -18.27 4.45 -7.15
CA ARG A 37 -19.48 3.69 -7.48
C ARG A 37 -19.20 2.20 -7.66
N LYS A 38 -18.15 1.83 -8.39
CA LYS A 38 -17.75 0.43 -8.57
C LYS A 38 -17.39 -0.23 -7.25
N ILE A 39 -16.68 0.48 -6.38
CA ILE A 39 -16.32 -0.03 -5.05
C ILE A 39 -17.58 -0.24 -4.21
N ALA A 40 -18.49 0.74 -4.18
CA ALA A 40 -19.76 0.63 -3.45
C ALA A 40 -20.61 -0.55 -3.94
N ASP A 41 -20.74 -0.72 -5.24
CA ASP A 41 -21.44 -1.86 -5.84
C ASP A 41 -20.80 -3.20 -5.43
N ALA A 42 -19.47 -3.29 -5.42
CA ALA A 42 -18.74 -4.51 -5.04
C ALA A 42 -18.91 -4.90 -3.56
N ILE A 43 -19.03 -3.94 -2.67
CA ILE A 43 -19.26 -4.19 -1.23
C ILE A 43 -20.75 -4.23 -0.86
N GLU A 44 -21.64 -4.08 -1.84
CA GLU A 44 -23.11 -4.06 -1.65
C GLU A 44 -23.59 -2.91 -0.74
N TYR A 45 -22.94 -1.75 -0.84
CA TYR A 45 -23.32 -0.51 -0.16
C TYR A 45 -23.55 0.60 -1.18
N SER A 46 -24.08 1.73 -0.72
CA SER A 46 -24.24 2.93 -1.54
C SER A 46 -22.96 3.77 -1.58
N ALA A 47 -22.78 4.57 -2.63
CA ALA A 47 -21.64 5.49 -2.73
C ALA A 47 -21.55 6.46 -1.53
N PRO A 48 -22.65 7.04 -0.98
CA PRO A 48 -22.58 7.84 0.25
C PRO A 48 -21.94 7.12 1.43
N VAL A 49 -22.15 5.82 1.58
CA VAL A 49 -21.51 5.02 2.66
C VAL A 49 -20.00 4.98 2.48
N VAL A 50 -19.50 4.83 1.25
CA VAL A 50 -18.06 4.88 0.98
C VAL A 50 -17.49 6.25 1.33
N TYR A 51 -18.20 7.33 1.02
CA TYR A 51 -17.78 8.69 1.39
C TYR A 51 -17.77 8.98 2.89
N ASP A 52 -18.48 8.19 3.70
CA ASP A 52 -18.36 8.25 5.18
C ASP A 52 -16.98 7.80 5.69
N TYR A 53 -16.26 7.02 4.91
CA TYR A 53 -14.94 6.47 5.27
C TYR A 53 -13.77 7.15 4.53
N PHE A 54 -13.98 7.58 3.30
CA PHE A 54 -12.95 8.18 2.45
C PHE A 54 -13.50 9.40 1.73
N GLU A 55 -12.80 10.49 1.81
CA GLU A 55 -13.20 11.76 1.21
C GLU A 55 -13.38 11.67 -0.31
N ASN A 56 -12.50 10.91 -0.97
CA ASN A 56 -12.48 10.76 -2.42
C ASN A 56 -11.72 9.48 -2.81
N LYS A 57 -11.69 9.19 -4.10
CA LYS A 57 -10.95 8.06 -4.67
C LYS A 57 -9.45 8.12 -4.35
N GLU A 58 -8.87 9.31 -4.41
CA GLU A 58 -7.45 9.55 -4.16
C GLU A 58 -7.06 9.17 -2.74
N ALA A 59 -7.93 9.39 -1.75
CA ALA A 59 -7.71 8.95 -0.36
C ALA A 59 -7.65 7.43 -0.24
N ILE A 60 -8.49 6.70 -0.99
CA ILE A 60 -8.45 5.23 -1.05
C ILE A 60 -7.14 4.75 -1.68
N LEU A 61 -6.77 5.32 -2.83
CA LEU A 61 -5.54 4.96 -3.54
C LEU A 61 -4.29 5.25 -2.71
N TYR A 62 -4.29 6.38 -2.02
CA TYR A 62 -3.22 6.77 -1.12
C TYR A 62 -3.02 5.72 -0.01
N GLU A 63 -4.08 5.31 0.65
CA GLU A 63 -3.99 4.34 1.73
C GLU A 63 -3.57 2.94 1.23
N ILE A 64 -4.03 2.53 0.05
CA ILE A 64 -3.55 1.29 -0.57
C ILE A 64 -2.05 1.39 -0.89
N SER A 65 -1.57 2.54 -1.37
CA SER A 65 -0.14 2.73 -1.63
C SER A 65 0.70 2.70 -0.35
N LEU A 66 0.21 3.26 0.75
CA LEU A 66 0.86 3.14 2.07
C LEU A 66 1.00 1.68 2.50
N ASN A 67 -0.05 0.89 2.33
CA ASN A 67 -0.01 -0.55 2.62
C ASN A 67 1.03 -1.27 1.75
N GLY A 68 1.16 -0.88 0.48
CA GLY A 68 2.18 -1.39 -0.42
C GLY A 68 3.59 -1.08 0.05
N PHE A 69 3.87 0.17 0.44
CA PHE A 69 5.17 0.57 1.00
C PHE A 69 5.48 -0.16 2.30
N HIS A 70 4.49 -0.32 3.17
CA HIS A 70 4.64 -1.07 4.41
C HIS A 70 5.00 -2.54 4.16
N GLN A 71 4.33 -3.21 3.23
CA GLN A 71 4.65 -4.59 2.85
C GLN A 71 6.04 -4.70 2.24
N LEU A 72 6.41 -3.79 1.35
CA LEU A 72 7.75 -3.73 0.77
C LEU A 72 8.81 -3.60 1.87
N HIS A 73 8.63 -2.66 2.79
CA HIS A 73 9.55 -2.44 3.90
C HIS A 73 9.76 -3.69 4.76
N ILE A 74 8.67 -4.41 5.09
CA ILE A 74 8.73 -5.68 5.82
C ILE A 74 9.57 -6.72 5.06
N GLU A 75 9.34 -6.88 3.76
CA GLU A 75 10.09 -7.85 2.95
C GLU A 75 11.57 -7.50 2.84
N LEU A 76 11.91 -6.22 2.72
CA LEU A 76 13.30 -5.77 2.67
C LEU A 76 14.01 -5.97 4.01
N LEU A 77 13.36 -5.66 5.14
CA LEU A 77 13.91 -5.90 6.47
C LEU A 77 14.14 -7.40 6.73
N LYS A 78 13.22 -8.26 6.33
CA LYS A 78 13.38 -9.71 6.44
C LYS A 78 14.58 -10.21 5.65
N ALA A 79 14.76 -9.69 4.42
CA ALA A 79 15.90 -10.04 3.58
C ALA A 79 17.22 -9.57 4.20
N GLN A 80 17.28 -8.33 4.68
CA GLN A 80 18.46 -7.77 5.33
C GLN A 80 18.90 -8.59 6.55
N LYS A 81 17.97 -8.96 7.43
CA LYS A 81 18.24 -9.67 8.68
C LYS A 81 18.76 -11.09 8.51
N LYS A 82 18.72 -11.65 7.30
CA LYS A 82 19.27 -12.99 7.01
C LYS A 82 20.77 -13.00 6.86
N HIS A 83 21.40 -11.84 6.75
CA HIS A 83 22.83 -11.70 6.47
C HIS A 83 23.48 -10.74 7.47
N ASP A 84 24.73 -11.05 7.85
CA ASP A 84 25.53 -10.22 8.76
C ASP A 84 26.49 -9.29 7.99
N ASN A 85 26.87 -9.66 6.78
CA ASN A 85 27.75 -8.89 5.92
C ASN A 85 26.97 -7.84 5.13
N PRO A 86 27.40 -6.55 5.13
CA PRO A 86 26.72 -5.47 4.41
C PRO A 86 26.53 -5.69 2.90
N GLU A 87 27.51 -6.28 2.23
CA GLU A 87 27.39 -6.59 0.78
C GLU A 87 26.30 -7.63 0.52
N ASP A 88 26.22 -8.67 1.34
CA ASP A 88 25.18 -9.69 1.25
C ASP A 88 23.82 -9.13 1.62
N GLN A 89 23.75 -8.24 2.61
CA GLN A 89 22.53 -7.51 2.97
C GLN A 89 22.01 -6.67 1.80
N LEU A 90 22.87 -5.90 1.16
CA LEU A 90 22.50 -5.07 0.01
C LEU A 90 21.99 -5.91 -1.15
N THR A 91 22.69 -7.00 -1.46
CA THR A 91 22.28 -7.94 -2.52
C THR A 91 20.91 -8.55 -2.20
N ALA A 92 20.68 -8.96 -0.96
CA ALA A 92 19.40 -9.52 -0.51
C ALA A 92 18.25 -8.50 -0.57
N ILE A 93 18.51 -7.24 -0.21
CA ILE A 93 17.53 -6.15 -0.31
C ILE A 93 17.14 -5.91 -1.77
N VAL A 94 18.11 -5.81 -2.68
CA VAL A 94 17.85 -5.60 -4.12
C VAL A 94 17.05 -6.76 -4.71
N ASP A 95 17.40 -8.00 -4.38
CA ASP A 95 16.66 -9.18 -4.82
C ASP A 95 15.23 -9.22 -4.28
N ALA A 96 15.04 -8.88 -3.01
CA ALA A 96 13.71 -8.80 -2.39
C ALA A 96 12.84 -7.69 -3.01
N TYR A 97 13.42 -6.52 -3.29
CA TYR A 97 12.76 -5.43 -4.00
C TYR A 97 12.30 -5.87 -5.40
N TRP A 98 13.17 -6.50 -6.16
CA TRP A 98 12.87 -7.03 -7.49
C TRP A 98 11.72 -8.04 -7.45
N LYS A 99 11.80 -9.00 -6.54
CA LYS A 99 10.74 -10.00 -6.34
C LYS A 99 9.41 -9.37 -5.96
N PHE A 100 9.42 -8.38 -5.07
CA PHE A 100 8.22 -7.64 -4.68
C PHE A 100 7.57 -6.96 -5.88
N ALA A 101 8.33 -6.26 -6.71
CA ALA A 101 7.83 -5.54 -7.87
C ALA A 101 7.10 -6.48 -8.86
N PHE A 102 7.64 -7.65 -9.11
CA PHE A 102 7.03 -8.64 -10.01
C PHE A 102 5.85 -9.39 -9.40
N LYS A 103 5.93 -9.72 -8.11
CA LYS A 103 4.87 -10.42 -7.39
C LYS A 103 3.67 -9.53 -7.09
N ASN A 104 3.91 -8.25 -6.85
CA ASN A 104 2.90 -7.28 -6.42
C ASN A 104 2.81 -6.11 -7.41
N LYS A 105 2.57 -6.42 -8.69
CA LYS A 105 2.54 -5.43 -9.78
C LYS A 105 1.57 -4.28 -9.53
N GLU A 106 0.39 -4.59 -9.01
CA GLU A 106 -0.66 -3.60 -8.74
C GLU A 106 -0.23 -2.63 -7.65
N TYR A 107 0.35 -3.11 -6.56
CA TYR A 107 0.95 -2.25 -5.55
C TYR A 107 2.08 -1.41 -6.11
N TYR A 108 3.00 -2.04 -6.85
CA TYR A 108 4.16 -1.37 -7.43
C TYR A 108 3.74 -0.22 -8.37
N GLN A 109 2.78 -0.47 -9.25
CA GLN A 109 2.25 0.56 -10.16
C GLN A 109 1.67 1.74 -9.39
N LEU A 110 0.90 1.49 -8.35
CA LEU A 110 0.28 2.53 -7.55
C LEU A 110 1.31 3.31 -6.72
N MET A 111 2.24 2.62 -6.05
CA MET A 111 3.27 3.19 -5.19
C MET A 111 4.18 4.17 -5.94
N PHE A 112 4.55 3.85 -7.18
CA PHE A 112 5.47 4.63 -7.99
C PHE A 112 4.79 5.46 -9.07
N GLY A 113 3.47 5.57 -9.03
CA GLY A 113 2.71 6.47 -9.88
C GLY A 113 2.70 6.11 -11.36
N LEU A 114 2.93 4.84 -11.70
CA LEU A 114 2.89 4.38 -13.07
C LEU A 114 1.45 4.42 -13.61
N GLY A 115 1.11 5.54 -14.25
CA GLY A 115 -0.20 5.79 -14.83
C GLY A 115 -1.16 6.60 -13.95
N MET A 116 -0.67 7.17 -12.84
CA MET A 116 -1.49 7.98 -11.94
C MET A 116 -0.73 9.21 -11.46
N GLN A 117 -1.38 10.37 -11.57
CA GLN A 117 -0.93 11.57 -10.87
C GLN A 117 -1.43 11.50 -9.42
N CYS A 118 -0.67 10.92 -8.53
CA CYS A 118 -0.92 11.04 -7.09
C CYS A 118 -0.55 12.45 -6.65
N SER A 119 -1.56 13.28 -6.43
CA SER A 119 -1.40 14.67 -5.96
C SER A 119 -0.91 14.79 -4.50
N GLY A 120 -0.61 13.68 -3.85
CA GLY A 120 -0.16 13.63 -2.46
C GLY A 120 1.34 13.81 -2.27
N LYS A 121 1.89 14.92 -2.75
CA LYS A 121 3.34 15.20 -2.72
C LYS A 121 4.00 15.27 -1.33
N GLY A 122 3.24 15.22 -0.23
CA GLY A 122 3.78 15.39 1.13
C GLY A 122 3.93 14.10 1.95
N MET A 123 3.04 13.13 1.79
CA MET A 123 2.92 12.00 2.71
C MET A 123 3.63 10.72 2.25
N MET A 124 3.86 10.54 0.95
CA MET A 124 4.69 9.43 0.43
C MET A 124 6.19 9.67 0.67
N LYS A 125 6.56 10.85 1.14
CA LYS A 125 7.96 11.23 1.35
C LYS A 125 8.58 10.52 2.56
N GLU A 126 7.80 10.23 3.59
CA GLU A 126 8.29 9.56 4.81
C GLU A 126 8.57 8.07 4.57
N GLU A 127 7.67 7.35 3.90
CA GLU A 127 7.86 5.93 3.59
C GLU A 127 8.99 5.74 2.58
N PHE A 128 9.09 6.62 1.60
CA PHE A 128 10.19 6.61 0.64
C PHE A 128 11.51 6.96 1.31
N SER A 129 11.51 7.89 2.27
CA SER A 129 12.67 8.25 3.07
C SER A 129 13.17 7.05 3.88
N SER A 130 12.29 6.30 4.55
CA SER A 130 12.67 5.11 5.31
C SER A 130 13.36 4.05 4.45
N PHE A 131 12.91 3.89 3.21
CA PHE A 131 13.54 2.99 2.24
C PHE A 131 14.93 3.50 1.82
N GLN A 132 15.06 4.80 1.54
CA GLN A 132 16.33 5.41 1.20
C GLN A 132 17.32 5.30 2.35
N ASP A 133 16.88 5.54 3.59
CA ASP A 133 17.73 5.44 4.79
C ASP A 133 18.26 4.03 4.98
N MET A 134 17.42 3.01 4.79
CA MET A 134 17.84 1.61 4.86
C MET A 134 18.92 1.27 3.81
N LEU A 135 18.75 1.71 2.56
CA LEU A 135 19.75 1.49 1.51
C LEU A 135 21.05 2.25 1.81
N TYR A 136 20.91 3.48 2.31
CA TYR A 136 22.06 4.33 2.64
C TYR A 136 22.90 3.74 3.77
N GLU A 137 22.27 3.27 4.85
CA GLU A 137 22.94 2.59 5.95
C GLU A 137 23.75 1.38 5.45
N CYS A 138 23.13 0.51 4.63
CA CYS A 138 23.84 -0.64 4.05
C CYS A 138 25.03 -0.22 3.18
N THR A 139 24.94 0.88 2.45
CA THR A 139 26.04 1.35 1.57
C THR A 139 27.18 2.04 2.32
N LEU A 140 26.93 2.61 3.49
CA LEU A 140 27.97 3.25 4.30
C LEU A 140 28.88 2.23 5.01
N GLU A 141 28.38 1.02 5.24
CA GLU A 141 29.12 -0.05 5.92
C GLU A 141 29.97 -0.91 4.97
N ILE A 142 29.82 -0.71 3.66
CA ILE A 142 30.62 -1.35 2.62
C ILE A 142 31.91 -0.55 2.37
#